data_9bb0e8d4310553956b3abc3779f7ec06
#
_entry.id   9bb0e8d4310553956b3abc3779f7ec06
#
_cell.length_a   1.000
_cell.length_b   1.000
_cell.length_c   1.000
_cell.angle_alpha   90.00
_cell.angle_beta   90.00
_cell.angle_gamma   90.00
#
_symmetry.space_group_name_H-M   'P 1'
#
loop_
_entity.id
_entity.type
_entity.pdbx_description
1 polymer ?
#
loop_
_entity_poly.entity_id
_entity_poly.type
_entity_poly.pdbx_seq_one_letter_code
_entity_poly.pdbx_strand_id
1 'polypeptide(L)'
;DGLKPLLEAYDIGFKTGDTESALFAIYQWLVFKFLLGTSLESLEADIELYLRQMNDLKKAQVAKLTSTLHQLLSNLMRKDNVDDPTRFHGYALSEEQYDVARGKPCWNAGICRFHGVLLTYFGQHIRQANILVEHGHDYLAKTQVATPCIMQDTYLKGVSCFAAARETGKSHYAKLGETCRSKIKKWVCKGNPNVRHYEALLDAEAMAWQGKHSAAMKSFEMAILLSGRGGYQQDLALASERYGEFHLSMTKDSDEGIYRLKEAARYWRSWGAHAKAESLERRNIMEFEMGLEKSTDTFIGLHISVSSFHFDGCDELGS
;
A
#
# COMPACT_ATOMS: atom_id res chain seq x y z
N ASP A 1 4.79 -23.96 5.30
CA ASP A 1 6.04 -24.75 5.24
C ASP A 1 7.28 -23.96 4.82
N GLY A 2 7.17 -22.88 4.06
CA GLY A 2 8.33 -22.07 3.61
C GLY A 2 9.07 -21.32 4.71
N LEU A 3 8.51 -21.15 5.91
CA LEU A 3 9.15 -20.46 7.04
C LEU A 3 9.95 -21.41 7.94
N LYS A 4 9.72 -22.72 7.85
CA LYS A 4 10.37 -23.72 8.70
C LYS A 4 11.90 -23.74 8.57
N PRO A 5 12.51 -23.63 7.36
CA PRO A 5 13.96 -23.59 7.23
C PRO A 5 14.64 -22.41 7.96
N LEU A 6 13.93 -21.27 8.11
CA LEU A 6 14.47 -20.12 8.85
C LEU A 6 14.50 -20.37 10.36
N LEU A 7 13.51 -21.07 10.90
CA LEU A 7 13.52 -21.49 12.30
C LEU A 7 14.57 -22.57 12.56
N GLU A 8 14.74 -23.51 11.63
CA GLU A 8 15.82 -24.51 11.70
C GLU A 8 17.20 -23.85 11.67
N ALA A 9 17.40 -22.83 10.81
CA ALA A 9 18.63 -22.07 10.77
C ALA A 9 18.90 -21.31 12.09
N TYR A 10 17.84 -20.76 12.71
CA TYR A 10 17.93 -20.17 14.05
C TYR A 10 18.41 -21.18 15.09
N ASP A 11 17.77 -22.35 15.16
CA ASP A 11 18.14 -23.40 16.13
C ASP A 11 19.57 -23.91 15.93
N ILE A 12 19.99 -24.13 14.69
CA ILE A 12 21.33 -24.57 14.35
C ILE A 12 22.37 -23.50 14.74
N GLY A 13 22.11 -22.23 14.40
CA GLY A 13 23.02 -21.14 14.72
C GLY A 13 23.24 -20.98 16.22
N PHE A 14 22.19 -21.11 17.04
CA PHE A 14 22.36 -21.12 18.50
C PHE A 14 23.15 -22.32 19.01
N LYS A 15 22.93 -23.52 18.47
CA LYS A 15 23.66 -24.74 18.86
C LYS A 15 25.14 -24.67 18.48
N THR A 16 25.47 -23.98 17.40
CA THR A 16 26.86 -23.87 16.90
C THR A 16 27.59 -22.61 17.40
N GLY A 17 26.86 -21.71 18.12
CA GLY A 17 27.43 -20.45 18.63
C GLY A 17 27.37 -19.29 17.61
N ASP A 18 26.88 -19.51 16.39
CA ASP A 18 26.69 -18.46 15.40
C ASP A 18 25.36 -17.72 15.65
N THR A 19 25.31 -16.98 16.74
CA THR A 19 24.13 -16.21 17.15
C THR A 19 23.79 -15.07 16.21
N GLU A 20 24.74 -14.56 15.42
CA GLU A 20 24.50 -13.50 14.44
C GLU A 20 23.61 -14.00 13.29
N SER A 21 24.04 -15.10 12.65
CA SER A 21 23.26 -15.72 11.57
C SER A 21 21.92 -16.25 12.06
N ALA A 22 21.87 -16.80 13.28
CA ALA A 22 20.63 -17.25 13.90
C ALA A 22 19.59 -16.10 14.01
N LEU A 23 19.98 -14.97 14.58
CA LEU A 23 19.07 -13.84 14.75
C LEU A 23 18.74 -13.15 13.41
N PHE A 24 19.66 -13.18 12.43
CA PHE A 24 19.34 -12.72 11.09
C PHE A 24 18.30 -13.61 10.38
N ALA A 25 18.35 -14.92 10.61
CA ALA A 25 17.31 -15.84 10.13
C ALA A 25 15.93 -15.52 10.73
N ILE A 26 15.87 -15.17 12.02
CA ILE A 26 14.64 -14.70 12.68
C ILE A 26 14.17 -13.39 12.07
N TYR A 27 15.03 -12.41 11.83
CA TYR A 27 14.65 -11.18 11.15
C TYR A 27 14.00 -11.47 9.78
N GLN A 28 14.59 -12.36 9.00
CA GLN A 28 14.01 -12.77 7.73
C GLN A 28 12.65 -13.49 7.92
N TRP A 29 12.52 -14.32 8.94
CA TRP A 29 11.27 -14.99 9.27
C TRP A 29 10.16 -13.99 9.62
N LEU A 30 10.43 -12.95 10.41
CA LEU A 30 9.50 -11.87 10.72
C LEU A 30 9.08 -11.11 9.46
N VAL A 31 10.04 -10.77 8.59
CA VAL A 31 9.75 -10.11 7.31
C VAL A 31 8.86 -10.99 6.41
N PHE A 32 9.13 -12.29 6.35
CA PHE A 32 8.28 -13.20 5.57
C PHE A 32 6.88 -13.34 6.16
N LYS A 33 6.72 -13.36 7.47
CA LYS A 33 5.39 -13.34 8.12
C LYS A 33 4.60 -12.10 7.72
N PHE A 34 5.25 -10.94 7.66
CA PHE A 34 4.64 -9.71 7.14
C PHE A 34 4.20 -9.86 5.68
N LEU A 35 5.08 -10.36 4.82
CA LEU A 35 4.78 -10.59 3.39
C LEU A 35 3.62 -11.56 3.16
N LEU A 36 3.48 -12.56 4.02
CA LEU A 36 2.44 -13.59 3.95
C LEU A 36 1.09 -13.15 4.54
N GLY A 37 1.01 -11.92 5.09
CA GLY A 37 -0.25 -11.39 5.62
C GLY A 37 -0.63 -11.94 7.00
N THR A 38 0.35 -12.37 7.81
CA THR A 38 0.10 -12.68 9.23
C THR A 38 -0.50 -11.47 9.93
N SER A 39 -1.47 -11.68 10.85
CA SER A 39 -2.06 -10.56 11.60
C SER A 39 -1.00 -9.71 12.28
N LEU A 40 -1.17 -8.39 12.25
CA LEU A 40 -0.15 -7.46 12.75
C LEU A 40 0.05 -7.63 14.25
N GLU A 41 -0.99 -7.95 15.01
CA GLU A 41 -0.91 -8.19 16.46
C GLU A 41 -0.03 -9.41 16.79
N SER A 42 -0.23 -10.51 16.05
CA SER A 42 0.60 -11.71 16.20
C SER A 42 2.05 -11.46 15.83
N LEU A 43 2.26 -10.72 14.74
CA LEU A 43 3.61 -10.40 14.26
C LEU A 43 4.33 -9.43 15.21
N GLU A 44 3.61 -8.47 15.80
CA GLU A 44 4.17 -7.54 16.78
C GLU A 44 4.64 -8.29 18.04
N ALA A 45 3.84 -9.22 18.56
CA ALA A 45 4.23 -10.04 19.72
C ALA A 45 5.53 -10.82 19.44
N ASP A 46 5.67 -11.40 18.25
CA ASP A 46 6.91 -12.05 17.84
C ASP A 46 8.10 -11.06 17.75
N ILE A 47 7.87 -9.89 17.16
CA ILE A 47 8.91 -8.85 17.05
C ILE A 47 9.40 -8.43 18.44
N GLU A 48 8.50 -8.15 19.37
CA GLU A 48 8.86 -7.77 20.75
C GLU A 48 9.65 -8.85 21.46
N LEU A 49 9.26 -10.12 21.29
CA LEU A 49 9.98 -11.25 21.85
C LEU A 49 11.43 -11.30 21.37
N TYR A 50 11.61 -11.28 20.05
CA TYR A 50 12.94 -11.41 19.45
C TYR A 50 13.80 -10.14 19.56
N LEU A 51 13.20 -8.95 19.61
CA LEU A 51 13.91 -7.71 19.91
C LEU A 51 14.56 -7.75 21.31
N ARG A 52 13.82 -8.25 22.33
CA ARG A 52 14.38 -8.45 23.67
C ARG A 52 15.59 -9.35 23.62
N GLN A 53 15.49 -10.51 22.97
CA GLN A 53 16.60 -11.44 22.81
C GLN A 53 17.81 -10.83 22.06
N MET A 54 17.56 -10.07 20.97
CA MET A 54 18.61 -9.38 20.23
C MET A 54 19.34 -8.36 21.08
N ASN A 55 18.63 -7.63 21.94
CA ASN A 55 19.19 -6.63 22.86
C ASN A 55 20.00 -7.30 23.97
N ASP A 56 19.46 -8.37 24.59
CA ASP A 56 20.16 -9.14 25.64
C ASP A 56 21.47 -9.72 25.13
N LEU A 57 21.51 -10.19 23.89
CA LEU A 57 22.69 -10.70 23.22
C LEU A 57 23.55 -9.60 22.58
N LYS A 58 23.20 -8.32 22.77
CA LYS A 58 23.90 -7.13 22.24
C LYS A 58 24.09 -7.16 20.72
N LYS A 59 23.13 -7.72 19.98
CA LYS A 59 23.13 -7.81 18.51
C LYS A 59 22.50 -6.58 17.86
N ALA A 60 23.12 -5.42 18.05
CA ALA A 60 22.59 -4.11 17.69
C ALA A 60 22.20 -3.95 16.21
N GLN A 61 22.91 -4.62 15.28
CA GLN A 61 22.63 -4.49 13.84
C GLN A 61 21.27 -5.14 13.48
N VAL A 62 21.06 -6.37 13.92
CA VAL A 62 19.83 -7.11 13.66
C VAL A 62 18.66 -6.47 14.42
N ALA A 63 18.89 -6.03 15.66
CA ALA A 63 17.86 -5.31 16.43
C ALA A 63 17.38 -4.04 15.69
N LYS A 64 18.28 -3.25 15.10
CA LYS A 64 17.92 -2.07 14.31
C LYS A 64 17.12 -2.41 13.06
N LEU A 65 17.48 -3.47 12.33
CA LEU A 65 16.70 -3.95 11.19
C LEU A 65 15.29 -4.36 11.62
N THR A 66 15.18 -5.06 12.74
CA THR A 66 13.90 -5.50 13.31
C THR A 66 13.07 -4.30 13.79
N SER A 67 13.70 -3.29 14.40
CA SER A 67 13.02 -2.04 14.79
C SER A 67 12.43 -1.27 13.59
N THR A 68 13.04 -1.35 12.40
CA THR A 68 12.45 -0.73 11.20
C THR A 68 11.14 -1.43 10.79
N LEU A 69 11.07 -2.75 10.89
CA LEU A 69 9.83 -3.49 10.67
C LEU A 69 8.80 -3.19 11.76
N HIS A 70 9.24 -3.12 13.03
CA HIS A 70 8.36 -2.76 14.16
C HIS A 70 7.74 -1.36 13.98
N GLN A 71 8.53 -0.39 13.51
CA GLN A 71 8.02 0.95 13.21
C GLN A 71 6.95 0.93 12.11
N LEU A 72 7.13 0.13 11.04
CA LEU A 72 6.09 -0.05 10.03
C LEU A 72 4.78 -0.57 10.65
N LEU A 73 4.85 -1.59 11.49
CA LEU A 73 3.66 -2.13 12.17
C LEU A 73 3.01 -1.07 13.06
N SER A 74 3.80 -0.35 13.85
CA SER A 74 3.30 0.70 14.75
C SER A 74 2.51 1.78 14.01
N ASN A 75 3.00 2.20 12.83
CA ASN A 75 2.28 3.15 11.97
C ASN A 75 0.96 2.58 11.43
N LEU A 76 0.94 1.30 11.04
CA LEU A 76 -0.26 0.65 10.52
C LEU A 76 -1.31 0.40 11.62
N MET A 77 -0.87 0.05 12.84
CA MET A 77 -1.71 -0.28 13.98
C MET A 77 -2.13 0.93 14.82
N ARG A 78 -1.53 2.12 14.57
CA ARG A 78 -1.74 3.35 15.35
C ARG A 78 -1.21 3.26 16.80
N LYS A 79 0.01 2.80 16.96
CA LYS A 79 0.69 2.84 18.25
C LYS A 79 1.23 4.23 18.60
N ASP A 80 1.46 5.06 17.59
CA ASP A 80 1.88 6.44 17.70
C ASP A 80 0.70 7.39 17.50
N ASN A 81 0.55 8.37 18.39
CA ASN A 81 -0.41 9.47 18.26
C ASN A 81 0.17 10.55 17.29
N VAL A 82 0.49 10.17 16.05
CA VAL A 82 1.06 11.09 15.05
C VAL A 82 -0.01 11.49 14.05
N ASP A 83 -0.05 12.77 13.71
CA ASP A 83 -0.98 13.32 12.71
C ASP A 83 -0.69 12.77 11.30
N ASP A 84 0.57 12.50 10.97
CA ASP A 84 0.99 11.90 9.70
C ASP A 84 1.38 10.42 9.87
N PRO A 85 0.51 9.48 9.47
CA PRO A 85 0.78 8.04 9.60
C PRO A 85 1.91 7.56 8.67
N THR A 86 2.39 8.40 7.74
CA THR A 86 3.52 8.08 6.86
C THR A 86 4.87 8.53 7.41
N ARG A 87 4.90 9.19 8.56
CA ARG A 87 6.13 9.56 9.26
C ARG A 87 6.82 8.29 9.79
N PHE A 88 8.02 7.98 9.30
CA PHE A 88 8.69 6.70 9.56
C PHE A 88 9.65 6.76 10.76
N HIS A 89 9.21 7.36 11.84
CA HIS A 89 9.87 7.31 13.16
C HIS A 89 8.81 7.60 14.25
N GLY A 90 9.07 7.15 15.48
CA GLY A 90 8.18 7.31 16.63
C GLY A 90 8.36 6.19 17.64
N TYR A 91 7.43 5.25 17.72
CA TYR A 91 7.34 4.23 18.76
C TYR A 91 8.56 3.29 18.82
N ALA A 92 8.96 2.72 17.70
CA ALA A 92 10.00 1.69 17.64
C ALA A 92 11.33 2.19 17.04
N LEU A 93 11.34 3.36 16.40
CA LEU A 93 12.50 3.95 15.74
C LEU A 93 12.52 5.45 16.05
N SER A 94 13.45 5.91 16.90
CA SER A 94 13.57 7.34 17.20
C SER A 94 14.01 8.14 15.97
N GLU A 95 13.76 9.47 15.98
CA GLU A 95 14.17 10.37 14.90
C GLU A 95 15.69 10.32 14.67
N GLU A 96 16.47 10.33 15.74
CA GLU A 96 17.92 10.20 15.68
C GLU A 96 18.36 8.86 15.03
N GLN A 97 17.72 7.75 15.43
CA GLN A 97 17.98 6.44 14.82
C GLN A 97 17.62 6.41 13.34
N TYR A 98 16.51 7.04 12.97
CA TYR A 98 16.09 7.18 11.57
C TYR A 98 17.12 7.96 10.75
N ASP A 99 17.61 9.10 11.23
CA ASP A 99 18.60 9.92 10.53
C ASP A 99 19.95 9.20 10.39
N VAL A 100 20.41 8.54 11.45
CA VAL A 100 21.61 7.71 11.40
C VAL A 100 21.46 6.56 10.40
N ALA A 101 20.30 5.93 10.34
CA ALA A 101 20.04 4.81 9.45
C ALA A 101 19.98 5.25 7.98
N ARG A 102 19.42 6.42 7.68
CA ARG A 102 19.41 7.00 6.32
C ARG A 102 20.81 7.18 5.74
N GLY A 103 21.81 7.47 6.56
CA GLY A 103 23.21 7.61 6.14
C GLY A 103 23.94 6.29 5.83
N LYS A 104 23.34 5.12 6.15
CA LYS A 104 24.00 3.81 5.99
C LYS A 104 23.31 2.94 4.93
N PRO A 105 24.03 2.47 3.88
CA PRO A 105 23.40 1.83 2.71
C PRO A 105 22.46 0.65 3.03
N CYS A 106 22.87 -0.27 3.91
CA CYS A 106 22.05 -1.45 4.24
C CYS A 106 20.79 -1.11 5.03
N TRP A 107 20.85 -0.16 5.96
CA TRP A 107 19.70 0.27 6.76
C TRP A 107 18.81 1.21 5.99
N ASN A 108 19.41 2.09 5.19
CA ASN A 108 18.65 2.97 4.29
C ASN A 108 17.76 2.16 3.34
N ALA A 109 18.23 1.03 2.79
CA ALA A 109 17.41 0.17 1.95
C ALA A 109 16.19 -0.40 2.70
N GLY A 110 16.33 -0.81 3.96
CA GLY A 110 15.23 -1.25 4.81
C GLY A 110 14.21 -0.14 5.07
N ILE A 111 14.69 1.04 5.48
CA ILE A 111 13.86 2.23 5.72
C ILE A 111 13.13 2.63 4.45
N CYS A 112 13.82 2.78 3.33
CA CYS A 112 13.21 3.18 2.06
C CYS A 112 12.13 2.20 1.61
N ARG A 113 12.34 0.88 1.80
CA ARG A 113 11.35 -0.14 1.48
C ARG A 113 10.10 0.00 2.34
N PHE A 114 10.25 0.02 3.65
CA PHE A 114 9.11 0.08 4.57
C PHE A 114 8.39 1.43 4.52
N HIS A 115 9.13 2.52 4.33
CA HIS A 115 8.53 3.82 4.05
C HIS A 115 7.72 3.80 2.74
N GLY A 116 8.24 3.15 1.69
CA GLY A 116 7.50 2.95 0.44
C GLY A 116 6.21 2.16 0.61
N VAL A 117 6.20 1.15 1.49
CA VAL A 117 4.97 0.43 1.89
C VAL A 117 3.95 1.39 2.50
N LEU A 118 4.35 2.22 3.47
CA LEU A 118 3.46 3.21 4.09
C LEU A 118 2.92 4.21 3.07
N LEU A 119 3.79 4.79 2.25
CA LEU A 119 3.38 5.76 1.23
C LEU A 119 2.33 5.16 0.29
N THR A 120 2.52 3.91 -0.16
CA THR A 120 1.57 3.23 -1.04
C THR A 120 0.26 2.93 -0.33
N TYR A 121 0.32 2.36 0.89
CA TYR A 121 -0.89 2.00 1.64
C TYR A 121 -1.71 3.22 2.06
N PHE A 122 -1.08 4.33 2.43
CA PHE A 122 -1.79 5.57 2.78
C PHE A 122 -2.13 6.46 1.57
N GLY A 123 -1.99 5.97 0.34
CA GLY A 123 -2.40 6.67 -0.87
C GLY A 123 -1.48 7.83 -1.28
N GLN A 124 -0.25 7.91 -0.73
CA GLN A 124 0.74 8.93 -1.09
C GLN A 124 1.47 8.58 -2.40
N HIS A 125 0.68 8.24 -3.42
CA HIS A 125 1.19 7.66 -4.66
C HIS A 125 2.13 8.58 -5.43
N ILE A 126 1.81 9.87 -5.52
CA ILE A 126 2.66 10.87 -6.20
C ILE A 126 4.00 11.00 -5.47
N ARG A 127 3.98 11.03 -4.12
CA ARG A 127 5.21 11.11 -3.31
C ARG A 127 6.10 9.91 -3.53
N GLN A 128 5.53 8.70 -3.52
CA GLN A 128 6.26 7.46 -3.81
C GLN A 128 6.82 7.44 -5.23
N ALA A 129 6.03 7.84 -6.22
CA ALA A 129 6.46 7.87 -7.61
C ALA A 129 7.59 8.90 -7.85
N ASN A 130 7.57 10.04 -7.19
CA ASN A 130 8.66 11.04 -7.25
C ASN A 130 9.98 10.50 -6.69
N ILE A 131 9.94 9.75 -5.58
CA ILE A 131 11.14 9.08 -5.03
C ILE A 131 11.74 8.14 -6.09
N LEU A 132 10.91 7.44 -6.86
CA LEU A 132 11.37 6.55 -7.92
C LEU A 132 11.95 7.30 -9.14
N VAL A 133 11.41 8.47 -9.46
CA VAL A 133 11.97 9.34 -10.51
C VAL A 133 13.36 9.82 -10.10
N GLU A 134 13.55 10.20 -8.85
CA GLU A 134 14.80 10.74 -8.32
C GLU A 134 15.89 9.66 -8.18
N HIS A 135 15.56 8.51 -7.61
CA HIS A 135 16.55 7.49 -7.24
C HIS A 135 16.61 6.30 -8.22
N GLY A 136 15.67 6.22 -9.17
CA GLY A 136 15.52 5.10 -10.07
C GLY A 136 14.81 3.89 -9.43
N HIS A 137 14.14 3.10 -10.27
CA HIS A 137 13.32 1.96 -9.82
C HIS A 137 14.13 0.77 -9.28
N ASP A 138 15.43 0.72 -9.52
CA ASP A 138 16.33 -0.39 -9.14
C ASP A 138 17.23 -0.07 -7.94
N TYR A 139 17.11 1.10 -7.32
CA TYR A 139 18.05 1.50 -6.29
C TYR A 139 18.08 0.54 -5.08
N LEU A 140 16.92 -0.07 -4.72
CA LEU A 140 16.85 -1.09 -3.67
C LEU A 140 17.37 -2.46 -4.15
N ALA A 141 17.15 -2.82 -5.41
CA ALA A 141 17.61 -4.09 -5.96
C ALA A 141 19.13 -4.22 -5.98
N LYS A 142 19.85 -3.10 -6.07
CA LYS A 142 21.32 -3.07 -6.01
C LYS A 142 21.87 -3.37 -4.60
N THR A 143 21.10 -3.07 -3.56
CA THR A 143 21.52 -3.22 -2.15
C THR A 143 20.95 -4.46 -1.48
N GLN A 144 19.88 -5.04 -2.01
CA GLN A 144 19.16 -6.18 -1.45
C GLN A 144 18.96 -7.29 -2.49
N VAL A 145 20.07 -7.77 -3.05
CA VAL A 145 20.05 -8.85 -4.04
C VAL A 145 19.48 -10.13 -3.41
N ALA A 146 18.56 -10.79 -4.15
CA ALA A 146 18.00 -12.10 -3.83
C ALA A 146 17.04 -12.20 -2.62
N THR A 147 16.42 -11.11 -2.18
CA THR A 147 15.36 -11.18 -1.17
C THR A 147 13.96 -11.17 -1.81
N PRO A 148 12.99 -11.98 -1.33
CA PRO A 148 11.61 -11.96 -1.80
C PRO A 148 10.92 -10.59 -1.65
N CYS A 149 11.42 -9.76 -0.75
CA CYS A 149 10.95 -8.38 -0.55
C CYS A 149 11.04 -7.52 -1.82
N ILE A 150 11.95 -7.84 -2.75
CA ILE A 150 12.07 -7.14 -4.04
C ILE A 150 10.78 -7.30 -4.87
N MET A 151 10.09 -8.42 -4.74
CA MET A 151 8.83 -8.65 -5.47
C MET A 151 7.73 -7.74 -4.96
N GLN A 152 7.54 -7.66 -3.64
CA GLN A 152 6.57 -6.74 -3.04
C GLN A 152 6.94 -5.27 -3.31
N ASP A 153 8.21 -4.91 -3.15
CA ASP A 153 8.70 -3.55 -3.44
C ASP A 153 8.42 -3.15 -4.90
N THR A 154 8.73 -4.04 -5.86
CA THR A 154 8.44 -3.81 -7.29
C THR A 154 6.93 -3.65 -7.53
N TYR A 155 6.10 -4.48 -6.91
CA TYR A 155 4.66 -4.44 -7.01
C TYR A 155 4.08 -3.11 -6.48
N LEU A 156 4.40 -2.72 -5.24
CA LEU A 156 3.88 -1.49 -4.63
C LEU A 156 4.35 -0.23 -5.37
N LYS A 157 5.57 -0.22 -5.87
CA LYS A 157 6.09 0.83 -6.76
C LYS A 157 5.25 0.93 -8.04
N GLY A 158 4.95 -0.20 -8.66
CA GLY A 158 4.11 -0.24 -9.86
C GLY A 158 2.71 0.31 -9.61
N VAL A 159 2.06 -0.09 -8.51
CA VAL A 159 0.74 0.43 -8.09
C VAL A 159 0.80 1.95 -7.92
N SER A 160 1.77 2.47 -7.15
CA SER A 160 1.91 3.92 -6.94
C SER A 160 2.19 4.69 -8.22
N CYS A 161 3.00 4.15 -9.12
CA CYS A 161 3.30 4.80 -10.40
C CYS A 161 2.07 4.91 -11.30
N PHE A 162 1.28 3.85 -11.44
CA PHE A 162 0.04 3.91 -12.22
C PHE A 162 -1.01 4.81 -11.57
N ALA A 163 -1.15 4.77 -10.24
CA ALA A 163 -2.02 5.66 -9.51
C ALA A 163 -1.64 7.13 -9.73
N ALA A 164 -0.35 7.49 -9.55
CA ALA A 164 0.17 8.83 -9.79
C ALA A 164 -0.02 9.28 -11.25
N ALA A 165 0.11 8.34 -12.22
CA ALA A 165 -0.15 8.64 -13.63
C ALA A 165 -1.62 9.03 -13.84
N ARG A 166 -2.58 8.27 -13.29
CA ARG A 166 -4.02 8.60 -13.41
C ARG A 166 -4.36 9.92 -12.74
N GLU A 167 -3.81 10.15 -11.55
CA GLU A 167 -4.08 11.35 -10.76
C GLU A 167 -3.52 12.63 -11.40
N THR A 168 -2.34 12.53 -12.03
CA THR A 168 -1.63 13.71 -12.59
C THR A 168 -1.72 13.85 -14.11
N GLY A 169 -2.15 12.81 -14.83
CA GLY A 169 -2.10 12.73 -16.30
C GLY A 169 -0.68 12.55 -16.87
N LYS A 170 0.35 12.39 -16.05
CA LYS A 170 1.75 12.38 -16.50
C LYS A 170 2.22 10.98 -16.94
N SER A 171 2.48 10.79 -18.21
CA SER A 171 2.84 9.50 -18.83
C SER A 171 4.19 8.92 -18.33
N HIS A 172 5.11 9.73 -17.81
CA HIS A 172 6.38 9.23 -17.30
C HIS A 172 6.20 8.30 -16.08
N TYR A 173 5.20 8.56 -15.22
CA TYR A 173 4.86 7.64 -14.13
C TYR A 173 4.34 6.32 -14.67
N ALA A 174 3.47 6.35 -15.70
CA ALA A 174 2.97 5.12 -16.32
C ALA A 174 4.10 4.28 -16.94
N LYS A 175 5.14 4.90 -17.51
CA LYS A 175 6.33 4.19 -18.03
C LYS A 175 7.10 3.47 -16.91
N LEU A 176 7.24 4.09 -15.73
CA LEU A 176 7.82 3.44 -14.56
C LEU A 176 6.95 2.28 -14.06
N GLY A 177 5.63 2.48 -13.99
CA GLY A 177 4.67 1.43 -13.66
C GLY A 177 4.77 0.23 -14.60
N GLU A 178 4.89 0.47 -15.91
CA GLU A 178 5.05 -0.60 -16.92
C GLU A 178 6.38 -1.36 -16.76
N THR A 179 7.45 -0.69 -16.34
CA THR A 179 8.72 -1.34 -16.02
C THR A 179 8.55 -2.31 -14.84
N CYS A 180 7.84 -1.89 -13.78
CA CYS A 180 7.53 -2.75 -12.63
C CYS A 180 6.65 -3.93 -13.05
N ARG A 181 5.57 -3.66 -13.79
CA ARG A 181 4.65 -4.68 -14.32
C ARG A 181 5.38 -5.72 -15.16
N SER A 182 6.27 -5.30 -16.05
CA SER A 182 7.08 -6.19 -16.88
C SER A 182 8.00 -7.09 -16.06
N LYS A 183 8.55 -6.61 -14.94
CA LYS A 183 9.37 -7.42 -14.02
C LYS A 183 8.51 -8.49 -13.32
N ILE A 184 7.33 -8.12 -12.80
CA ILE A 184 6.40 -9.07 -12.18
C ILE A 184 6.00 -10.15 -13.17
N LYS A 185 5.63 -9.80 -14.41
CA LYS A 185 5.31 -10.75 -15.48
C LYS A 185 6.44 -11.74 -15.75
N LYS A 186 7.68 -11.26 -15.78
CA LYS A 186 8.84 -12.15 -15.96
C LYS A 186 8.95 -13.18 -14.84
N TRP A 187 8.65 -12.82 -13.59
CA TRP A 187 8.66 -13.77 -12.47
C TRP A 187 7.53 -14.79 -12.54
N VAL A 188 6.32 -14.37 -12.95
CA VAL A 188 5.20 -15.29 -13.21
C VAL A 188 5.56 -16.27 -14.32
N CYS A 189 6.08 -15.78 -15.46
CA CYS A 189 6.49 -16.62 -16.60
C CYS A 189 7.61 -17.62 -16.23
N LYS A 190 8.45 -17.29 -15.23
CA LYS A 190 9.47 -18.20 -14.69
C LYS A 190 8.92 -19.21 -13.68
N GLY A 191 7.60 -19.29 -13.53
CA GLY A 191 6.94 -20.28 -12.68
C GLY A 191 6.77 -19.90 -11.21
N ASN A 192 6.87 -18.59 -10.85
CA ASN A 192 6.61 -18.15 -9.48
C ASN A 192 5.10 -17.91 -9.27
N PRO A 193 4.38 -18.80 -8.54
CA PRO A 193 2.95 -18.66 -8.32
C PRO A 193 2.60 -17.55 -7.31
N ASN A 194 3.53 -17.18 -6.43
CA ASN A 194 3.28 -16.29 -5.30
C ASN A 194 3.15 -14.80 -5.68
N VAL A 195 3.37 -14.45 -6.94
CA VAL A 195 3.27 -13.07 -7.46
C VAL A 195 2.15 -12.89 -8.50
N ARG A 196 1.28 -13.88 -8.68
CA ARG A 196 0.19 -13.81 -9.66
C ARG A 196 -0.87 -12.76 -9.31
N HIS A 197 -1.16 -12.57 -8.03
CA HIS A 197 -2.05 -11.50 -7.57
C HIS A 197 -1.43 -10.11 -7.79
N TYR A 198 -0.10 -9.97 -7.67
CA TYR A 198 0.63 -8.74 -8.04
C TYR A 198 0.51 -8.42 -9.54
N GLU A 199 0.67 -9.45 -10.39
CA GLU A 199 0.48 -9.30 -11.83
C GLU A 199 -0.93 -8.81 -12.15
N ALA A 200 -1.95 -9.45 -11.56
CA ALA A 200 -3.35 -9.10 -11.81
C ALA A 200 -3.67 -7.66 -11.42
N LEU A 201 -3.19 -7.17 -10.25
CA LEU A 201 -3.43 -5.79 -9.85
C LEU A 201 -2.67 -4.79 -10.74
N LEU A 202 -1.42 -5.07 -11.12
CA LEU A 202 -0.68 -4.20 -12.03
C LEU A 202 -1.27 -4.20 -13.45
N ASP A 203 -1.84 -5.30 -13.91
CA ASP A 203 -2.60 -5.34 -15.16
C ASP A 203 -3.86 -4.48 -15.07
N ALA A 204 -4.60 -4.55 -13.96
CA ALA A 204 -5.77 -3.70 -13.73
C ALA A 204 -5.42 -2.21 -13.77
N GLU A 205 -4.38 -1.81 -13.04
CA GLU A 205 -3.89 -0.43 -12.99
C GLU A 205 -3.44 0.08 -14.35
N ALA A 206 -2.70 -0.73 -15.11
CA ALA A 206 -2.25 -0.40 -16.45
C ALA A 206 -3.42 -0.25 -17.44
N MET A 207 -4.40 -1.14 -17.37
CA MET A 207 -5.62 -1.07 -18.20
C MET A 207 -6.48 0.13 -17.83
N ALA A 208 -6.60 0.45 -16.55
CA ALA A 208 -7.28 1.66 -16.08
C ALA A 208 -6.61 2.93 -16.65
N TRP A 209 -5.30 3.03 -16.59
CA TRP A 209 -4.55 4.12 -17.22
C TRP A 209 -4.80 4.23 -18.72
N GLN A 210 -4.93 3.11 -19.42
CA GLN A 210 -5.21 3.06 -20.88
C GLN A 210 -6.69 3.31 -21.22
N GLY A 211 -7.58 3.55 -20.27
CA GLY A 211 -9.02 3.72 -20.48
C GLY A 211 -9.76 2.42 -20.86
N LYS A 212 -9.14 1.25 -20.67
CA LYS A 212 -9.73 -0.05 -20.98
C LYS A 212 -10.56 -0.57 -19.79
N HIS A 213 -11.66 0.11 -19.48
CA HIS A 213 -12.42 -0.05 -18.24
C HIS A 213 -12.89 -1.50 -17.99
N SER A 214 -13.52 -2.14 -18.98
CA SER A 214 -14.01 -3.53 -18.80
C SER A 214 -12.89 -4.55 -18.55
N ALA A 215 -11.73 -4.35 -19.16
CA ALA A 215 -10.57 -5.20 -18.93
C ALA A 215 -9.94 -4.92 -17.55
N ALA A 216 -9.89 -3.66 -17.14
CA ALA A 216 -9.43 -3.26 -15.81
C ALA A 216 -10.27 -3.91 -14.71
N MET A 217 -11.61 -3.84 -14.81
CA MET A 217 -12.53 -4.45 -13.85
C MET A 217 -12.27 -5.94 -13.67
N LYS A 218 -12.16 -6.71 -14.75
CA LYS A 218 -11.85 -8.14 -14.70
C LYS A 218 -10.52 -8.43 -14.02
N SER A 219 -9.52 -7.57 -14.25
CA SER A 219 -8.19 -7.74 -13.64
C SER A 219 -8.20 -7.36 -12.15
N PHE A 220 -8.98 -6.35 -11.72
CA PHE A 220 -9.20 -6.05 -10.30
C PHE A 220 -9.88 -7.21 -9.57
N GLU A 221 -10.95 -7.78 -10.14
CA GLU A 221 -11.64 -8.95 -9.58
C GLU A 221 -10.68 -10.15 -9.45
N MET A 222 -9.84 -10.36 -10.46
CA MET A 222 -8.83 -11.42 -10.42
C MET A 222 -7.79 -11.18 -9.32
N ALA A 223 -7.34 -9.94 -9.13
CA ALA A 223 -6.40 -9.59 -8.06
C ALA A 223 -7.00 -9.86 -6.67
N ILE A 224 -8.25 -9.45 -6.45
CA ILE A 224 -9.01 -9.72 -5.21
C ILE A 224 -9.14 -11.23 -4.98
N LEU A 225 -9.57 -11.98 -6.00
CA LEU A 225 -9.74 -13.43 -5.92
C LEU A 225 -8.44 -14.14 -5.56
N LEU A 226 -7.34 -13.80 -6.24
CA LEU A 226 -6.04 -14.45 -6.04
C LEU A 226 -5.43 -14.10 -4.67
N SER A 227 -5.56 -12.84 -4.22
CA SER A 227 -5.10 -12.42 -2.89
C SER A 227 -5.88 -13.12 -1.79
N GLY A 228 -7.21 -13.20 -1.92
CA GLY A 228 -8.07 -13.89 -0.94
C GLY A 228 -7.78 -15.39 -0.86
N ARG A 229 -7.63 -16.08 -2.00
CA ARG A 229 -7.27 -17.51 -2.05
C ARG A 229 -5.87 -17.78 -1.50
N GLY A 230 -4.94 -16.85 -1.68
CA GLY A 230 -3.57 -16.96 -1.18
C GLY A 230 -3.42 -16.62 0.30
N GLY A 231 -4.45 -16.04 0.93
CA GLY A 231 -4.39 -15.59 2.33
C GLY A 231 -3.60 -14.30 2.54
N TYR A 232 -3.28 -13.56 1.46
CA TYR A 232 -2.54 -12.29 1.51
C TYR A 232 -3.49 -11.14 1.88
N GLN A 233 -3.77 -10.98 3.17
CA GLN A 233 -4.78 -10.03 3.69
C GLN A 233 -4.52 -8.58 3.29
N GLN A 234 -3.27 -8.12 3.37
CA GLN A 234 -2.86 -6.78 2.96
C GLN A 234 -3.05 -6.52 1.46
N ASP A 235 -2.80 -7.54 0.64
CA ASP A 235 -2.94 -7.40 -0.82
C ASP A 235 -4.40 -7.50 -1.25
N LEU A 236 -5.21 -8.28 -0.53
CA LEU A 236 -6.66 -8.30 -0.68
C LEU A 236 -7.29 -6.94 -0.37
N ALA A 237 -6.86 -6.34 0.75
CA ALA A 237 -7.32 -5.01 1.16
C ALA A 237 -6.91 -3.94 0.14
N LEU A 238 -5.64 -3.94 -0.31
CA LEU A 238 -5.15 -2.99 -1.30
C LEU A 238 -5.86 -3.15 -2.65
N ALA A 239 -6.05 -4.37 -3.14
CA ALA A 239 -6.75 -4.62 -4.40
C ALA A 239 -8.20 -4.13 -4.36
N SER A 240 -8.91 -4.36 -3.24
CA SER A 240 -10.28 -3.89 -3.03
C SER A 240 -10.34 -2.37 -2.97
N GLU A 241 -9.40 -1.72 -2.28
CA GLU A 241 -9.29 -0.26 -2.21
C GLU A 241 -9.06 0.34 -3.61
N ARG A 242 -8.08 -0.18 -4.35
CA ARG A 242 -7.77 0.30 -5.70
C ARG A 242 -8.94 0.12 -6.67
N TYR A 243 -9.70 -0.95 -6.52
CA TYR A 243 -10.91 -1.19 -7.32
C TYR A 243 -12.02 -0.20 -6.97
N GLY A 244 -12.22 0.10 -5.69
CA GLY A 244 -13.16 1.13 -5.24
C GLY A 244 -12.81 2.51 -5.80
N GLU A 245 -11.57 2.93 -5.68
CA GLU A 245 -11.09 4.21 -6.25
C GLU A 245 -11.21 4.26 -7.79
N PHE A 246 -11.03 3.13 -8.46
CA PHE A 246 -11.26 3.03 -9.91
C PHE A 246 -12.74 3.31 -10.25
N HIS A 247 -13.68 2.72 -9.52
CA HIS A 247 -15.12 2.96 -9.73
C HIS A 247 -15.47 4.43 -9.52
N LEU A 248 -15.04 5.03 -8.42
CA LEU A 248 -15.36 6.43 -8.13
C LEU A 248 -14.76 7.40 -9.16
N SER A 249 -13.55 7.17 -9.61
CA SER A 249 -12.82 8.12 -10.49
C SER A 249 -13.05 7.91 -11.97
N MET A 250 -13.13 6.65 -12.41
CA MET A 250 -13.10 6.31 -13.84
C MET A 250 -14.46 5.88 -14.40
N THR A 251 -15.27 5.19 -13.62
CA THR A 251 -16.60 4.75 -14.07
C THR A 251 -17.73 5.61 -13.54
N LYS A 252 -17.45 6.42 -12.51
CA LYS A 252 -18.41 7.24 -11.76
C LYS A 252 -19.55 6.41 -11.14
N ASP A 253 -19.30 5.13 -10.90
CA ASP A 253 -20.19 4.24 -10.19
C ASP A 253 -19.92 4.38 -8.69
N SER A 254 -20.66 5.30 -8.06
CA SER A 254 -20.47 5.65 -6.64
C SER A 254 -20.83 4.49 -5.72
N ASP A 255 -21.88 3.74 -6.03
CA ASP A 255 -22.39 2.69 -5.14
C ASP A 255 -21.41 1.51 -5.06
N GLU A 256 -20.95 1.02 -6.21
CA GLU A 256 -19.93 -0.03 -6.25
C GLU A 256 -18.61 0.47 -5.68
N GLY A 257 -18.20 1.71 -5.98
CA GLY A 257 -17.00 2.32 -5.43
C GLY A 257 -17.01 2.35 -3.90
N ILE A 258 -18.08 2.89 -3.30
CA ILE A 258 -18.26 2.96 -1.84
C ILE A 258 -18.30 1.55 -1.23
N TYR A 259 -19.00 0.60 -1.85
CA TYR A 259 -19.04 -0.78 -1.38
C TYR A 259 -17.63 -1.38 -1.30
N ARG A 260 -16.85 -1.26 -2.37
CA ARG A 260 -15.46 -1.78 -2.42
C ARG A 260 -14.54 -1.12 -1.40
N LEU A 261 -14.69 0.17 -1.16
CA LEU A 261 -13.89 0.88 -0.15
C LEU A 261 -14.25 0.45 1.28
N LYS A 262 -15.54 0.20 1.57
CA LYS A 262 -15.97 -0.39 2.86
C LYS A 262 -15.40 -1.79 3.07
N GLU A 263 -15.42 -2.64 2.03
CA GLU A 263 -14.79 -3.96 2.06
C GLU A 263 -13.27 -3.85 2.31
N ALA A 264 -12.59 -2.95 1.62
CA ALA A 264 -11.17 -2.70 1.84
C ALA A 264 -10.86 -2.27 3.29
N ALA A 265 -11.64 -1.34 3.85
CA ALA A 265 -11.48 -0.91 5.24
C ALA A 265 -11.67 -2.08 6.22
N ARG A 266 -12.64 -2.96 5.95
CA ARG A 266 -12.85 -4.19 6.73
C ARG A 266 -11.65 -5.14 6.64
N TYR A 267 -11.08 -5.35 5.46
CA TYR A 267 -9.88 -6.18 5.28
C TYR A 267 -8.64 -5.58 5.96
N TRP A 268 -8.42 -4.26 5.83
CA TRP A 268 -7.35 -3.58 6.56
C TRP A 268 -7.49 -3.77 8.07
N ARG A 269 -8.70 -3.63 8.61
CA ARG A 269 -8.98 -3.80 10.03
C ARG A 269 -8.78 -5.25 10.49
N SER A 270 -9.21 -6.23 9.70
CA SER A 270 -9.04 -7.65 10.03
C SER A 270 -7.57 -8.11 9.99
N TRP A 271 -6.73 -7.42 9.23
CA TRP A 271 -5.28 -7.64 9.25
C TRP A 271 -4.59 -6.98 10.45
N GLY A 272 -5.25 -6.05 11.14
CA GLY A 272 -4.73 -5.25 12.26
C GLY A 272 -4.26 -3.85 11.87
N ALA A 273 -4.40 -3.43 10.60
CA ALA A 273 -3.98 -2.10 10.13
C ALA A 273 -5.06 -1.04 10.44
N HIS A 274 -5.31 -0.81 11.73
CA HIS A 274 -6.40 0.07 12.21
C HIS A 274 -6.23 1.53 11.75
N ALA A 275 -5.00 2.07 11.82
CA ALA A 275 -4.73 3.44 11.36
C ALA A 275 -5.04 3.61 9.87
N LYS A 276 -4.71 2.60 9.06
CA LYS A 276 -5.01 2.61 7.63
C LYS A 276 -6.51 2.52 7.37
N ALA A 277 -7.22 1.63 8.05
CA ALA A 277 -8.67 1.48 7.93
C ALA A 277 -9.40 2.81 8.25
N GLU A 278 -9.05 3.43 9.37
CA GLU A 278 -9.63 4.72 9.77
C GLU A 278 -9.28 5.87 8.82
N SER A 279 -8.06 5.89 8.27
CA SER A 279 -7.66 6.88 7.28
C SER A 279 -8.49 6.75 6.00
N LEU A 280 -8.76 5.52 5.56
CA LEU A 280 -9.59 5.23 4.40
C LEU A 280 -11.05 5.65 4.63
N GLU A 281 -11.62 5.34 5.79
CA GLU A 281 -12.99 5.71 6.16
C GLU A 281 -13.17 7.23 6.23
N ARG A 282 -12.24 7.96 6.84
CA ARG A 282 -12.27 9.42 6.90
C ARG A 282 -12.24 10.06 5.52
N ARG A 283 -11.39 9.57 4.62
CA ARG A 283 -11.29 10.07 3.24
C ARG A 283 -12.61 9.86 2.50
N ASN A 284 -13.24 8.69 2.65
CA ASN A 284 -14.52 8.37 1.99
C ASN A 284 -15.67 9.22 2.49
N ILE A 285 -15.73 9.54 3.80
CA ILE A 285 -16.74 10.44 4.36
C ILE A 285 -16.60 11.84 3.76
N MET A 286 -15.41 12.40 3.71
CA MET A 286 -15.16 13.72 3.11
C MET A 286 -15.52 13.77 1.61
N GLU A 287 -15.16 12.73 0.84
CA GLU A 287 -15.51 12.66 -0.58
C GLU A 287 -17.04 12.55 -0.80
N PHE A 288 -17.72 11.82 0.08
CA PHE A 288 -19.18 11.71 0.04
C PHE A 288 -19.87 13.03 0.40
N GLU A 289 -19.43 13.73 1.45
CA GLU A 289 -19.95 15.04 1.85
C GLU A 289 -19.74 16.09 0.76
N MET A 290 -18.52 16.18 0.19
CA MET A 290 -18.24 17.08 -0.94
C MET A 290 -19.04 16.74 -2.20
N GLY A 291 -19.36 15.47 -2.42
CA GLY A 291 -20.20 15.01 -3.52
C GLY A 291 -21.66 15.44 -3.36
N LEU A 292 -22.18 15.41 -2.13
CA LEU A 292 -23.51 15.90 -1.78
C LEU A 292 -23.62 17.41 -1.93
N GLU A 293 -22.63 18.19 -1.50
CA GLU A 293 -22.61 19.64 -1.67
C GLU A 293 -22.64 20.05 -3.16
N LYS A 294 -21.83 19.41 -4.00
CA LYS A 294 -21.86 19.66 -5.46
C LYS A 294 -23.19 19.28 -6.10
N SER A 295 -23.85 18.24 -5.60
CA SER A 295 -25.18 17.83 -6.07
C SER A 295 -26.26 18.82 -5.67
N THR A 296 -26.21 19.34 -4.43
CA THR A 296 -27.16 20.35 -3.94
C THR A 296 -26.97 21.70 -4.65
N ASP A 297 -25.75 22.13 -4.91
CA ASP A 297 -25.49 23.35 -5.67
C ASP A 297 -25.99 23.24 -7.13
N THR A 298 -25.90 22.08 -7.74
CA THR A 298 -26.42 21.81 -9.08
C THR A 298 -27.98 21.85 -9.07
N PHE A 299 -28.64 21.34 -8.03
CA PHE A 299 -30.10 21.39 -7.88
C PHE A 299 -30.59 22.81 -7.58
N ILE A 300 -29.87 23.57 -6.76
CA ILE A 300 -30.20 24.99 -6.48
C ILE A 300 -30.00 25.80 -7.75
N GLY A 301 -28.95 25.59 -8.51
CA GLY A 301 -28.69 26.25 -9.80
C GLY A 301 -29.78 25.97 -10.85
N LEU A 302 -30.32 24.74 -10.91
CA LEU A 302 -31.40 24.36 -11.77
C LEU A 302 -32.77 24.98 -11.32
N HIS A 303 -32.98 25.09 -10.01
CA HIS A 303 -34.22 25.74 -9.49
C HIS A 303 -34.20 27.25 -9.71
N ILE A 304 -33.04 27.90 -9.65
CA ILE A 304 -32.93 29.35 -9.96
C ILE A 304 -33.10 29.59 -11.46
N SER A 305 -32.64 28.69 -12.33
CA SER A 305 -32.79 28.79 -13.78
C SER A 305 -34.25 28.59 -14.27
N VAL A 306 -35.06 27.80 -13.54
CA VAL A 306 -36.48 27.57 -13.89
C VAL A 306 -37.39 28.67 -13.37
N SER A 307 -37.02 29.37 -12.30
CA SER A 307 -37.78 30.52 -11.75
C SER A 307 -37.59 31.83 -12.51
N SER A 308 -36.66 31.93 -13.45
CA SER A 308 -36.45 33.10 -14.32
C SER A 308 -37.18 33.03 -15.67
N PHE A 309 -38.03 32.00 -15.90
CA PHE A 309 -38.90 31.88 -17.05
C PHE A 309 -40.36 31.94 -16.64
N HIS A 310 -40.82 33.11 -16.12
CA HIS A 310 -42.25 33.41 -16.11
C HIS A 310 -42.44 34.94 -16.11
N PHE A 311 -43.36 35.34 -17.04
CA PHE A 311 -43.99 36.65 -17.20
C PHE A 311 -43.24 37.74 -17.96
N ASP A 312 -43.34 37.67 -19.29
CA ASP A 312 -43.67 38.84 -20.07
C ASP A 312 -44.61 38.43 -21.22
N GLY A 313 -45.82 38.97 -21.22
CA GLY A 313 -46.68 38.88 -22.37
C GLY A 313 -48.15 38.59 -22.07
N CYS A 314 -48.90 39.62 -21.71
CA CYS A 314 -50.31 39.83 -22.14
C CYS A 314 -50.85 41.08 -21.46
N ASP A 315 -50.81 42.22 -22.17
CA ASP A 315 -51.82 43.26 -22.06
C ASP A 315 -51.61 44.24 -23.22
N GLU A 316 -52.33 43.98 -24.30
CA GLU A 316 -52.84 44.97 -25.23
C GLU A 316 -53.94 44.33 -26.13
N LEU A 317 -55.13 44.51 -25.77
CA LEU A 317 -56.24 44.62 -26.72
C LEU A 317 -57.45 45.27 -26.04
N GLY A 318 -57.80 46.44 -26.53
CA GLY A 318 -59.19 46.77 -26.63
C GLY A 318 -59.67 48.11 -26.19
N SER A 319 -59.81 48.97 -27.17
CA SER A 319 -60.68 50.08 -27.40
C SER A 319 -60.31 51.44 -26.91
#